data_b1d8dd35b3341a92efdf2790ce3e3d61
#
_entry.id   b1d8dd35b3341a92efdf2790ce3e3d61
#
_cell.length_a   1.000
_cell.length_b   1.000
_cell.length_c   1.000
_cell.angle_alpha   90.00
_cell.angle_beta   90.00
_cell.angle_gamma   90.00
#
_symmetry.space_group_name_H-M   'P 1'
#
loop_
_entity.id
_entity.type
_entity.pdbx_description
1 polymer ?
#
loop_
_entity_poly.entity_id
_entity_poly.type
_entity_poly.pdbx_seq_one_letter_code
_entity_poly.pdbx_strand_id
1 'polypeptide(L)'
;MVAAATSNLKPVSLELGGKSPLLIFDDADVDEAANIAFNGMFFNKGEICVASSRVYVQEGIYDKIVDKLLEKAKALVVGDPFDPQVNQGPQTDKKQFEKILSYIEHGKREGATLLTGGKHIGQKGYYIQPTIFADVKDDMIVAKNEIFGPVMSLMKFKTMEEGIKRANNTTYGLAAGVITKDLNMANTVSRSVRAGVVWINCYTVFDMDCPYGGYKMSGFGRDYGLDALNQYLQIKSVVTPIHDSPWH
;
A
#
# COMPACT_ATOMS: atom_id res chain seq x y z
N MET A 1 12.76 -16.87 9.59
CA MET A 1 12.01 -17.66 10.63
C MET A 1 12.71 -18.96 10.94
N VAL A 2 12.87 -19.88 10.00
CA VAL A 2 13.53 -21.19 10.27
C VAL A 2 14.92 -21.01 10.87
N ALA A 3 15.78 -20.15 10.31
CA ALA A 3 17.11 -19.89 10.85
C ALA A 3 17.08 -19.31 12.28
N ALA A 4 16.11 -18.46 12.61
CA ALA A 4 15.94 -17.93 13.97
C ALA A 4 15.51 -19.04 14.95
N ALA A 5 14.56 -19.89 14.54
CA ALA A 5 14.11 -21.01 15.35
C ALA A 5 15.20 -22.07 15.58
N THR A 6 16.03 -22.35 14.58
CA THR A 6 17.09 -23.37 14.68
C THR A 6 18.33 -22.88 15.44
N SER A 7 18.52 -21.57 15.64
CA SER A 7 19.69 -21.06 16.37
C SER A 7 19.46 -21.02 17.90
N ASN A 8 18.55 -20.19 18.39
CA ASN A 8 18.32 -19.98 19.81
C ASN A 8 16.89 -19.57 20.16
N LEU A 9 15.91 -19.89 19.29
CA LEU A 9 14.48 -19.58 19.46
C LEU A 9 14.20 -18.08 19.65
N LYS A 10 15.03 -17.22 19.05
CA LYS A 10 14.84 -15.76 19.18
C LYS A 10 13.51 -15.32 18.58
N PRO A 11 12.77 -14.43 19.24
CA PRO A 11 11.62 -13.76 18.65
C PRO A 11 12.02 -13.01 17.38
N VAL A 12 11.12 -12.97 16.42
CA VAL A 12 11.30 -12.21 15.16
C VAL A 12 10.02 -11.48 14.82
N SER A 13 10.15 -10.29 14.25
CA SER A 13 9.08 -9.59 13.54
C SER A 13 9.45 -9.47 12.08
N LEU A 14 8.45 -9.37 11.21
CA LEU A 14 8.63 -9.26 9.77
C LEU A 14 7.72 -8.14 9.24
N GLU A 15 8.34 -7.17 8.61
CA GLU A 15 7.72 -6.16 7.78
C GLU A 15 8.02 -6.48 6.33
N LEU A 16 7.02 -6.96 5.59
CA LEU A 16 7.17 -7.47 4.22
C LEU A 16 6.36 -6.63 3.23
N GLY A 17 6.25 -7.12 2.00
CA GLY A 17 5.60 -6.41 0.92
C GLY A 17 4.10 -6.18 1.10
N GLY A 18 3.56 -5.34 0.23
CA GLY A 18 2.14 -5.04 0.18
C GLY A 18 1.60 -4.95 -1.25
N LYS A 19 0.30 -5.07 -1.39
CA LYS A 19 -0.48 -4.76 -2.60
C LYS A 19 -1.76 -4.05 -2.15
N SER A 20 -1.54 -2.87 -1.58
CA SER A 20 -2.55 -2.19 -0.77
C SER A 20 -3.69 -1.64 -1.61
N PRO A 21 -4.96 -1.95 -1.24
CA PRO A 21 -6.12 -1.39 -1.89
C PRO A 21 -6.43 0.02 -1.37
N LEU A 22 -6.88 0.91 -2.26
CA LEU A 22 -7.54 2.16 -1.92
C LEU A 22 -8.94 2.12 -2.55
N LEU A 23 -9.98 2.21 -1.73
CA LEU A 23 -11.36 2.24 -2.18
C LEU A 23 -11.88 3.68 -2.19
N ILE A 24 -12.37 4.15 -3.33
CA ILE A 24 -12.91 5.50 -3.52
C ILE A 24 -14.38 5.37 -3.90
N PHE A 25 -15.27 5.91 -3.05
CA PHE A 25 -16.72 5.84 -3.23
C PHE A 25 -17.27 7.07 -3.96
N ASP A 26 -18.47 6.93 -4.54
CA ASP A 26 -19.11 7.95 -5.39
C ASP A 26 -19.37 9.29 -4.68
N ASP A 27 -19.47 9.28 -3.35
CA ASP A 27 -19.68 10.48 -2.52
C ASP A 27 -18.39 11.26 -2.22
N ALA A 28 -17.22 10.73 -2.62
CA ALA A 28 -15.94 11.37 -2.37
C ALA A 28 -15.80 12.70 -3.15
N ASP A 29 -15.03 13.62 -2.58
CA ASP A 29 -14.52 14.75 -3.34
C ASP A 29 -13.50 14.26 -4.38
N VAL A 30 -13.74 14.55 -5.65
CA VAL A 30 -12.95 14.00 -6.75
C VAL A 30 -11.52 14.53 -6.76
N ASP A 31 -11.33 15.81 -6.48
CA ASP A 31 -10.00 16.42 -6.49
C ASP A 31 -9.16 15.93 -5.31
N GLU A 32 -9.75 15.85 -4.12
CA GLU A 32 -9.10 15.33 -2.93
C GLU A 32 -8.79 13.83 -3.07
N ALA A 33 -9.75 13.02 -3.53
CA ALA A 33 -9.57 11.60 -3.74
C ALA A 33 -8.47 11.29 -4.75
N ALA A 34 -8.41 12.04 -5.87
CA ALA A 34 -7.34 11.91 -6.83
C ALA A 34 -5.98 12.33 -6.26
N ASN A 35 -5.93 13.36 -5.42
CA ASN A 35 -4.70 13.76 -4.72
C ASN A 35 -4.19 12.66 -3.79
N ILE A 36 -5.07 12.10 -2.97
CA ILE A 36 -4.74 11.02 -2.03
C ILE A 36 -4.27 9.78 -2.80
N ALA A 37 -5.00 9.37 -3.84
CA ALA A 37 -4.64 8.20 -4.64
C ALA A 37 -3.30 8.39 -5.37
N PHE A 38 -3.07 9.56 -5.95
CA PHE A 38 -1.84 9.88 -6.66
C PHE A 38 -0.64 9.86 -5.72
N ASN A 39 -0.71 10.59 -4.62
CA ASN A 39 0.37 10.64 -3.62
C ASN A 39 0.59 9.28 -2.97
N GLY A 40 -0.48 8.55 -2.63
CA GLY A 40 -0.39 7.21 -2.05
C GLY A 40 0.29 6.18 -2.95
N MET A 41 0.26 6.38 -4.28
CA MET A 41 0.93 5.49 -5.23
C MET A 41 2.32 5.98 -5.65
N PHE A 42 2.46 7.27 -5.96
CA PHE A 42 3.69 7.79 -6.59
C PHE A 42 4.68 8.40 -5.59
N PHE A 43 4.31 8.50 -4.30
CA PHE A 43 5.26 8.84 -3.24
C PHE A 43 6.47 7.90 -3.31
N ASN A 44 7.66 8.47 -3.10
CA ASN A 44 8.93 7.75 -3.22
C ASN A 44 9.02 6.89 -4.50
N LYS A 45 8.53 7.40 -5.64
CA LYS A 45 8.54 6.70 -6.94
C LYS A 45 7.88 5.31 -6.92
N GLY A 46 6.92 5.09 -6.02
CA GLY A 46 6.24 3.80 -5.83
C GLY A 46 7.07 2.73 -5.11
N GLU A 47 8.27 3.04 -4.65
CA GLU A 47 9.11 2.16 -3.84
C GLU A 47 8.77 2.31 -2.35
N ILE A 48 7.54 1.99 -2.00
CA ILE A 48 7.02 1.96 -0.63
C ILE A 48 6.05 0.78 -0.47
N CYS A 49 6.21 0.01 0.61
CA CYS A 49 5.44 -1.21 0.86
C CYS A 49 3.93 -0.98 1.00
N VAL A 50 3.51 0.20 1.43
CA VAL A 50 2.10 0.60 1.56
C VAL A 50 1.53 1.28 0.31
N ALA A 51 2.27 1.39 -0.81
CA ALA A 51 1.76 2.05 -2.00
C ALA A 51 0.33 1.61 -2.34
N SER A 52 -0.57 2.58 -2.61
CA SER A 52 -1.95 2.31 -3.02
C SER A 52 -2.01 1.80 -4.47
N SER A 53 -1.37 0.65 -4.69
CA SER A 53 -1.12 0.12 -6.04
C SER A 53 -2.34 -0.51 -6.70
N ARG A 54 -3.41 -0.80 -5.92
CA ARG A 54 -4.73 -1.20 -6.40
C ARG A 54 -5.75 -0.14 -6.02
N VAL A 55 -6.08 0.73 -6.95
CA VAL A 55 -7.07 1.79 -6.73
C VAL A 55 -8.41 1.33 -7.28
N TYR A 56 -9.33 1.03 -6.40
CA TYR A 56 -10.71 0.69 -6.68
C TYR A 56 -11.55 1.95 -6.64
N VAL A 57 -12.22 2.29 -7.72
CA VAL A 57 -13.08 3.48 -7.82
C VAL A 57 -14.50 3.04 -8.14
N GLN A 58 -15.46 3.55 -7.38
CA GLN A 58 -16.86 3.27 -7.63
C GLN A 58 -17.28 3.87 -8.98
N GLU A 59 -18.15 3.17 -9.71
CA GLU A 59 -18.39 3.43 -11.14
C GLU A 59 -18.90 4.84 -11.44
N GLY A 60 -19.64 5.48 -10.51
CA GLY A 60 -20.25 6.78 -10.71
C GLY A 60 -19.25 7.95 -10.84
N ILE A 61 -18.07 7.85 -10.25
CA ILE A 61 -17.02 8.89 -10.34
C ILE A 61 -15.74 8.42 -11.03
N TYR A 62 -15.73 7.18 -11.55
CA TYR A 62 -14.52 6.55 -12.09
C TYR A 62 -13.85 7.42 -13.17
N ASP A 63 -14.58 7.86 -14.17
CA ASP A 63 -14.00 8.59 -15.30
C ASP A 63 -13.42 9.95 -14.84
N LYS A 64 -14.08 10.62 -13.89
CA LYS A 64 -13.57 11.87 -13.30
C LYS A 64 -12.26 11.66 -12.53
N ILE A 65 -12.16 10.58 -11.76
CA ILE A 65 -10.92 10.23 -11.05
C ILE A 65 -9.81 9.90 -12.04
N VAL A 66 -10.10 9.14 -13.10
CA VAL A 66 -9.13 8.84 -14.16
C VAL A 66 -8.58 10.12 -14.79
N ASP A 67 -9.44 11.05 -15.17
CA ASP A 67 -9.01 12.32 -15.79
C ASP A 67 -8.08 13.10 -14.87
N LYS A 68 -8.41 13.22 -13.58
CA LYS A 68 -7.58 13.90 -12.58
C LYS A 68 -6.24 13.20 -12.33
N LEU A 69 -6.23 11.87 -12.29
CA LEU A 69 -4.99 11.11 -12.15
C LEU A 69 -4.08 11.27 -13.37
N LEU A 70 -4.63 11.31 -14.58
CA LEU A 70 -3.87 11.55 -15.81
C LEU A 70 -3.29 12.96 -15.86
N GLU A 71 -4.04 13.97 -15.42
CA GLU A 71 -3.57 15.35 -15.31
C GLU A 71 -2.33 15.41 -14.37
N LYS A 72 -2.43 14.81 -13.19
CA LYS A 72 -1.33 14.75 -12.21
C LYS A 72 -0.12 13.98 -12.74
N ALA A 73 -0.34 12.84 -13.38
CA ALA A 73 0.75 12.03 -13.93
C ALA A 73 1.52 12.76 -15.04
N LYS A 74 0.83 13.58 -15.86
CA LYS A 74 1.47 14.43 -16.87
C LYS A 74 2.25 15.59 -16.26
N ALA A 75 1.81 16.12 -15.14
CA ALA A 75 2.48 17.21 -14.44
C ALA A 75 3.72 16.75 -13.64
N LEU A 76 3.86 15.46 -13.36
CA LEU A 76 4.98 14.93 -12.58
C LEU A 76 6.29 14.97 -13.39
N VAL A 77 7.26 15.72 -12.91
CA VAL A 77 8.58 15.83 -13.54
C VAL A 77 9.50 14.76 -12.98
N VAL A 78 9.97 13.88 -13.86
CA VAL A 78 10.91 12.79 -13.52
C VAL A 78 12.30 13.14 -14.03
N GLY A 79 13.31 13.11 -13.18
CA GLY A 79 14.65 13.50 -13.60
C GLY A 79 15.70 13.44 -12.48
N ASP A 80 16.76 14.22 -12.63
CA ASP A 80 17.86 14.29 -11.68
C ASP A 80 17.36 14.82 -10.31
N PRO A 81 17.54 14.09 -9.21
CA PRO A 81 17.08 14.52 -7.89
C PRO A 81 17.74 15.81 -7.36
N PHE A 82 18.83 16.27 -7.96
CA PHE A 82 19.45 17.56 -7.64
C PHE A 82 18.82 18.74 -8.40
N ASP A 83 17.96 18.50 -9.36
CA ASP A 83 17.19 19.55 -10.03
C ASP A 83 15.96 19.91 -9.19
N PRO A 84 15.81 21.17 -8.74
CA PRO A 84 14.69 21.60 -7.90
C PRO A 84 13.31 21.53 -8.57
N GLN A 85 13.25 21.36 -9.87
CA GLN A 85 12.01 21.18 -10.61
C GLN A 85 11.55 19.72 -10.68
N VAL A 86 12.39 18.78 -10.28
CA VAL A 86 12.12 17.35 -10.32
C VAL A 86 11.31 16.91 -9.11
N ASN A 87 10.25 16.15 -9.36
CA ASN A 87 9.38 15.59 -8.31
C ASN A 87 9.69 14.12 -8.04
N GLN A 88 10.22 13.40 -9.03
CA GLN A 88 10.50 11.97 -8.94
C GLN A 88 11.90 11.65 -9.48
N GLY A 89 12.74 11.06 -8.65
CA GLY A 89 14.07 10.57 -8.99
C GLY A 89 14.08 9.18 -9.64
N PRO A 90 15.28 8.55 -9.79
CA PRO A 90 15.43 7.24 -10.40
C PRO A 90 14.98 6.11 -9.45
N GLN A 91 14.71 4.92 -9.99
CA GLN A 91 14.54 3.70 -9.23
C GLN A 91 15.86 3.32 -8.54
N THR A 92 15.75 2.51 -7.47
CA THR A 92 16.88 2.26 -6.57
C THR A 92 18.08 1.60 -7.24
N ASP A 93 17.85 0.65 -8.16
CA ASP A 93 18.89 -0.06 -8.88
C ASP A 93 18.41 -0.65 -10.22
N LYS A 94 19.34 -1.23 -10.98
CA LYS A 94 19.08 -1.85 -12.28
C LYS A 94 18.10 -3.02 -12.19
N LYS A 95 18.22 -3.87 -11.17
CA LYS A 95 17.37 -5.06 -11.01
C LYS A 95 15.91 -4.65 -10.77
N GLN A 96 15.70 -3.65 -9.91
CA GLN A 96 14.37 -3.12 -9.63
C GLN A 96 13.79 -2.41 -10.87
N PHE A 97 14.58 -1.62 -11.56
CA PHE A 97 14.21 -0.98 -12.83
C PHE A 97 13.72 -2.00 -13.88
N GLU A 98 14.51 -3.06 -14.13
CA GLU A 98 14.16 -4.13 -15.08
C GLU A 98 12.91 -4.90 -14.64
N LYS A 99 12.76 -5.17 -13.34
CA LYS A 99 11.59 -5.79 -12.75
C LYS A 99 10.33 -4.97 -13.05
N ILE A 100 10.36 -3.66 -12.79
CA ILE A 100 9.20 -2.78 -13.02
C ILE A 100 8.81 -2.78 -14.49
N LEU A 101 9.76 -2.61 -15.41
CA LEU A 101 9.50 -2.64 -16.85
C LEU A 101 8.91 -3.99 -17.28
N SER A 102 9.40 -5.10 -16.73
CA SER A 102 8.82 -6.42 -16.98
C SER A 102 7.35 -6.52 -16.56
N TYR A 103 6.98 -5.99 -15.38
CA TYR A 103 5.59 -5.95 -14.94
C TYR A 103 4.70 -5.06 -15.83
N ILE A 104 5.22 -3.93 -16.29
CA ILE A 104 4.52 -3.07 -17.24
C ILE A 104 4.20 -3.84 -18.53
N GLU A 105 5.16 -4.57 -19.07
CA GLU A 105 4.94 -5.40 -20.26
C GLU A 105 3.97 -6.58 -20.01
N HIS A 106 3.97 -7.15 -18.79
CA HIS A 106 2.97 -8.13 -18.39
C HIS A 106 1.56 -7.54 -18.39
N GLY A 107 1.36 -6.36 -17.78
CA GLY A 107 0.06 -5.69 -17.76
C GLY A 107 -0.49 -5.45 -19.18
N LYS A 108 0.36 -4.98 -20.09
CA LYS A 108 -0.02 -4.79 -21.50
C LYS A 108 -0.44 -6.10 -22.17
N ARG A 109 0.33 -7.18 -21.96
CA ARG A 109 0.05 -8.50 -22.56
C ARG A 109 -1.20 -9.16 -22.00
N GLU A 110 -1.52 -8.94 -20.73
CA GLU A 110 -2.72 -9.44 -20.08
C GLU A 110 -3.98 -8.64 -20.45
N GLY A 111 -3.81 -7.53 -21.19
CA GLY A 111 -4.92 -6.74 -21.74
C GLY A 111 -5.37 -5.59 -20.83
N ALA A 112 -4.56 -5.17 -19.87
CA ALA A 112 -4.80 -3.92 -19.16
C ALA A 112 -4.60 -2.71 -20.10
N THR A 113 -5.47 -1.72 -19.99
CA THR A 113 -5.40 -0.51 -20.80
C THR A 113 -4.36 0.45 -20.23
N LEU A 114 -3.25 0.65 -20.94
CA LEU A 114 -2.22 1.62 -20.55
C LEU A 114 -2.72 3.05 -20.85
N LEU A 115 -3.02 3.82 -19.80
CA LEU A 115 -3.49 5.20 -19.93
C LEU A 115 -2.36 6.21 -20.07
N THR A 116 -1.25 6.00 -19.38
CA THR A 116 -0.06 6.87 -19.43
C THR A 116 1.19 6.13 -18.95
N GLY A 117 2.37 6.65 -19.30
CA GLY A 117 3.65 6.12 -18.90
C GLY A 117 4.05 4.85 -19.64
N GLY A 118 4.50 3.85 -18.90
CA GLY A 118 4.85 2.53 -19.45
C GLY A 118 6.22 2.46 -20.12
N LYS A 119 7.08 3.45 -19.91
CA LYS A 119 8.42 3.54 -20.53
C LYS A 119 9.46 4.06 -19.56
N HIS A 120 10.71 3.75 -19.83
CA HIS A 120 11.84 4.42 -19.20
C HIS A 120 12.07 5.82 -19.81
N ILE A 121 12.79 6.67 -19.10
CA ILE A 121 13.15 8.03 -19.53
C ILE A 121 14.65 8.10 -19.71
N GLY A 122 15.09 8.69 -20.83
CA GLY A 122 16.50 8.92 -21.13
C GLY A 122 17.30 7.64 -21.44
N GLN A 123 18.62 7.80 -21.56
CA GLN A 123 19.55 6.69 -21.84
C GLN A 123 20.46 6.36 -20.65
N LYS A 124 20.46 7.22 -19.62
CA LYS A 124 21.24 7.05 -18.38
C LYS A 124 20.33 7.12 -17.18
N GLY A 125 20.65 6.34 -16.14
CA GLY A 125 19.87 6.25 -14.92
C GLY A 125 18.67 5.31 -15.06
N TYR A 126 17.94 5.14 -13.97
CA TYR A 126 16.85 4.16 -13.84
C TYR A 126 15.48 4.86 -13.70
N TYR A 127 15.22 5.82 -14.61
CA TYR A 127 14.02 6.64 -14.58
C TYR A 127 12.86 5.95 -15.29
N ILE A 128 11.71 5.87 -14.64
CA ILE A 128 10.47 5.28 -15.19
C ILE A 128 9.35 6.33 -15.10
N GLN A 129 8.60 6.46 -16.17
CA GLN A 129 7.42 7.33 -16.19
C GLN A 129 6.35 6.83 -15.20
N PRO A 130 5.62 7.73 -14.51
CA PRO A 130 4.41 7.37 -13.79
C PRO A 130 3.48 6.60 -14.73
N THR A 131 3.15 5.38 -14.34
CA THR A 131 2.42 4.43 -15.19
C THR A 131 1.07 4.14 -14.58
N ILE A 132 0.00 4.32 -15.34
CA ILE A 132 -1.38 4.06 -14.91
C ILE A 132 -2.03 3.09 -15.90
N PHE A 133 -2.50 1.97 -15.38
CA PHE A 133 -3.33 1.00 -16.08
C PHE A 133 -4.79 1.13 -15.65
N ALA A 134 -5.71 1.14 -16.62
CA ALA A 134 -7.13 0.95 -16.43
C ALA A 134 -7.56 -0.44 -16.86
N ASP A 135 -8.83 -0.77 -16.62
CA ASP A 135 -9.44 -2.06 -16.96
C ASP A 135 -8.67 -3.27 -16.41
N VAL A 136 -7.97 -3.05 -15.31
CA VAL A 136 -7.21 -4.11 -14.63
C VAL A 136 -8.19 -5.07 -13.98
N LYS A 137 -8.00 -6.37 -14.25
CA LYS A 137 -8.74 -7.46 -13.62
C LYS A 137 -7.97 -7.99 -12.41
N ASP A 138 -8.68 -8.49 -11.41
CA ASP A 138 -8.09 -8.97 -10.16
C ASP A 138 -7.13 -10.18 -10.34
N ASP A 139 -7.24 -10.90 -11.46
CA ASP A 139 -6.38 -12.03 -11.79
C ASP A 139 -5.10 -11.67 -12.54
N MET A 140 -4.97 -10.44 -13.03
CA MET A 140 -3.77 -9.96 -13.71
C MET A 140 -2.58 -9.87 -12.74
N ILE A 141 -1.38 -10.12 -13.25
CA ILE A 141 -0.15 -10.12 -12.44
C ILE A 141 0.14 -8.73 -11.83
N VAL A 142 -0.22 -7.65 -12.55
CA VAL A 142 -0.08 -6.27 -12.08
C VAL A 142 -1.03 -5.92 -10.92
N ALA A 143 -2.13 -6.69 -10.75
CA ALA A 143 -3.04 -6.57 -9.62
C ALA A 143 -2.64 -7.45 -8.43
N LYS A 144 -1.95 -8.58 -8.68
CA LYS A 144 -1.61 -9.58 -7.66
C LYS A 144 -0.28 -9.32 -6.98
N ASN A 145 0.75 -8.96 -7.76
CA ASN A 145 2.12 -8.92 -7.28
C ASN A 145 2.57 -7.52 -6.91
N GLU A 146 3.42 -7.42 -5.91
CA GLU A 146 4.08 -6.17 -5.55
C GLU A 146 5.14 -5.81 -6.61
N ILE A 147 4.91 -4.71 -7.30
CA ILE A 147 5.81 -4.19 -8.33
C ILE A 147 6.96 -3.40 -7.69
N PHE A 148 6.64 -2.60 -6.66
CA PHE A 148 7.57 -1.72 -5.95
C PHE A 148 8.17 -0.66 -6.88
N GLY A 149 7.31 0.05 -7.60
CA GLY A 149 7.65 1.07 -8.58
C GLY A 149 6.42 1.86 -9.00
N PRO A 150 6.55 2.89 -9.85
CA PRO A 150 5.50 3.87 -10.14
C PRO A 150 4.43 3.32 -11.10
N VAL A 151 3.72 2.27 -10.67
CA VAL A 151 2.70 1.57 -11.48
C VAL A 151 1.40 1.43 -10.69
N MET A 152 0.37 2.18 -11.10
CA MET A 152 -0.97 2.16 -10.54
C MET A 152 -1.89 1.26 -11.36
N SER A 153 -2.70 0.46 -10.68
CA SER A 153 -3.77 -0.35 -11.27
C SER A 153 -5.13 0.22 -10.87
N LEU A 154 -5.90 0.71 -11.85
CA LEU A 154 -7.26 1.23 -11.65
C LEU A 154 -8.28 0.16 -11.97
N MET A 155 -9.25 0.01 -11.07
CA MET A 155 -10.31 -0.99 -11.15
C MET A 155 -11.65 -0.38 -10.76
N LYS A 156 -12.70 -0.66 -11.52
CA LYS A 156 -14.08 -0.24 -11.19
C LYS A 156 -14.70 -1.23 -10.20
N PHE A 157 -15.56 -0.74 -9.32
CA PHE A 157 -16.46 -1.57 -8.53
C PHE A 157 -17.85 -0.90 -8.42
N LYS A 158 -18.88 -1.67 -8.07
CA LYS A 158 -20.28 -1.20 -8.01
C LYS A 158 -20.76 -1.01 -6.58
N THR A 159 -20.60 -2.03 -5.74
CA THR A 159 -21.12 -2.02 -4.37
C THR A 159 -20.00 -2.10 -3.35
N MET A 160 -20.27 -1.62 -2.14
CA MET A 160 -19.33 -1.68 -1.02
C MET A 160 -18.85 -3.11 -0.76
N GLU A 161 -19.77 -4.08 -0.80
CA GLU A 161 -19.48 -5.50 -0.57
C GLU A 161 -18.54 -6.06 -1.63
N GLU A 162 -18.75 -5.70 -2.91
CA GLU A 162 -17.82 -6.05 -3.99
C GLU A 162 -16.44 -5.47 -3.74
N GLY A 163 -16.38 -4.17 -3.42
CA GLY A 163 -15.13 -3.47 -3.14
C GLY A 163 -14.35 -4.13 -2.00
N ILE A 164 -15.00 -4.41 -0.87
CA ILE A 164 -14.41 -5.10 0.29
C ILE A 164 -13.92 -6.50 -0.09
N LYS A 165 -14.74 -7.28 -0.78
CA LYS A 165 -14.38 -8.65 -1.21
C LYS A 165 -13.13 -8.64 -2.09
N ARG A 166 -13.07 -7.74 -3.06
CA ARG A 166 -11.94 -7.61 -3.99
C ARG A 166 -10.70 -7.05 -3.30
N ALA A 167 -10.86 -6.06 -2.41
CA ALA A 167 -9.78 -5.53 -1.58
C ALA A 167 -9.08 -6.65 -0.79
N ASN A 168 -9.87 -7.58 -0.22
CA ASN A 168 -9.38 -8.70 0.55
C ASN A 168 -8.80 -9.85 -0.27
N ASN A 169 -9.07 -9.90 -1.57
CA ASN A 169 -8.60 -10.98 -2.48
C ASN A 169 -7.12 -10.77 -2.86
N THR A 170 -6.26 -10.88 -1.88
CA THR A 170 -4.81 -10.78 -2.01
C THR A 170 -4.13 -11.59 -0.92
N THR A 171 -2.91 -12.04 -1.18
CA THR A 171 -2.06 -12.67 -0.16
C THR A 171 -1.48 -11.67 0.83
N TYR A 172 -1.50 -10.38 0.48
CA TYR A 172 -0.99 -9.29 1.31
C TYR A 172 -2.06 -8.74 2.28
N GLY A 173 -1.60 -7.96 3.24
CA GLY A 173 -2.46 -7.30 4.21
C GLY A 173 -1.70 -6.23 5.01
N LEU A 174 -0.86 -5.41 4.35
CA LEU A 174 -0.10 -4.39 5.05
C LEU A 174 -0.96 -3.17 5.33
N ALA A 175 -1.46 -2.52 4.28
CA ALA A 175 -2.26 -1.32 4.41
C ALA A 175 -3.49 -1.34 3.49
N ALA A 176 -4.44 -0.46 3.76
CA ALA A 176 -5.59 -0.14 2.93
C ALA A 176 -6.01 1.31 3.15
N GLY A 177 -6.78 1.86 2.22
CA GLY A 177 -7.42 3.15 2.37
C GLY A 177 -8.88 3.13 1.94
N VAL A 178 -9.66 4.04 2.48
CA VAL A 178 -11.05 4.29 2.08
C VAL A 178 -11.31 5.80 2.03
N ILE A 179 -11.94 6.23 0.94
CA ILE A 179 -12.32 7.63 0.73
C ILE A 179 -13.82 7.70 0.52
N THR A 180 -14.52 8.32 1.47
CA THR A 180 -15.98 8.52 1.49
C THR A 180 -16.34 9.61 2.48
N LYS A 181 -17.47 10.28 2.27
CA LYS A 181 -18.07 11.22 3.23
C LYS A 181 -18.98 10.52 4.25
N ASP A 182 -19.36 9.27 4.00
CA ASP A 182 -20.22 8.48 4.89
C ASP A 182 -19.39 7.78 5.96
N LEU A 183 -19.55 8.22 7.20
CA LEU A 183 -18.85 7.66 8.35
C LEU A 183 -19.19 6.17 8.60
N ASN A 184 -20.43 5.75 8.34
CA ASN A 184 -20.84 4.36 8.51
C ASN A 184 -20.15 3.47 7.47
N MET A 185 -20.09 3.93 6.22
CA MET A 185 -19.36 3.26 5.15
C MET A 185 -17.87 3.17 5.49
N ALA A 186 -17.23 4.26 5.90
CA ALA A 186 -15.85 4.28 6.31
C ALA A 186 -15.53 3.27 7.43
N ASN A 187 -16.38 3.24 8.47
CA ASN A 187 -16.27 2.30 9.58
C ASN A 187 -16.47 0.84 9.14
N THR A 188 -17.45 0.59 8.27
CA THR A 188 -17.72 -0.76 7.77
C THR A 188 -16.55 -1.28 6.95
N VAL A 189 -16.04 -0.46 6.02
CA VAL A 189 -14.88 -0.84 5.18
C VAL A 189 -13.65 -1.06 6.04
N SER A 190 -13.33 -0.12 6.95
CA SER A 190 -12.11 -0.21 7.77
C SER A 190 -12.07 -1.45 8.66
N ARG A 191 -13.22 -1.91 9.16
CA ARG A 191 -13.33 -3.14 9.97
C ARG A 191 -13.35 -4.42 9.13
N SER A 192 -13.75 -4.33 7.87
CA SER A 192 -13.94 -5.49 6.98
C SER A 192 -12.70 -5.79 6.14
N VAL A 193 -11.86 -4.80 5.86
CA VAL A 193 -10.63 -5.01 5.10
C VAL A 193 -9.54 -5.61 6.00
N ARG A 194 -8.91 -6.68 5.53
CA ARG A 194 -7.88 -7.43 6.26
C ARG A 194 -6.49 -6.85 6.01
N ALA A 195 -6.24 -5.68 6.62
CA ALA A 195 -4.97 -4.98 6.58
C ALA A 195 -4.59 -4.52 7.99
N GLY A 196 -3.29 -4.39 8.24
CA GLY A 196 -2.78 -3.97 9.55
C GLY A 196 -2.96 -2.48 9.81
N VAL A 197 -2.98 -1.67 8.73
CA VAL A 197 -3.28 -0.24 8.80
C VAL A 197 -4.40 0.09 7.81
N VAL A 198 -5.38 0.87 8.24
CA VAL A 198 -6.43 1.39 7.35
C VAL A 198 -6.55 2.90 7.55
N TRP A 199 -6.36 3.65 6.48
CA TRP A 199 -6.54 5.10 6.46
C TRP A 199 -7.94 5.48 5.95
N ILE A 200 -8.57 6.45 6.60
CA ILE A 200 -9.87 7.00 6.21
C ILE A 200 -9.66 8.45 5.77
N ASN A 201 -9.99 8.76 4.52
CA ASN A 201 -9.85 10.10 3.91
C ASN A 201 -8.44 10.69 4.00
N CYS A 202 -7.43 9.83 4.10
CA CYS A 202 -6.00 10.15 4.03
C CYS A 202 -5.23 8.94 3.55
N TYR A 203 -3.93 9.08 3.31
CA TYR A 203 -3.05 7.94 3.00
C TYR A 203 -1.61 8.28 3.38
N THR A 204 -0.79 7.27 3.72
CA THR A 204 0.62 7.43 4.14
C THR A 204 0.83 8.38 5.33
N VAL A 205 -0.18 8.52 6.18
CA VAL A 205 -0.05 9.27 7.44
C VAL A 205 0.40 8.30 8.53
N PHE A 206 1.55 8.56 9.13
CA PHE A 206 2.12 7.76 10.20
C PHE A 206 2.20 8.54 11.49
N ASP A 207 1.94 7.85 12.60
CA ASP A 207 2.11 8.39 13.94
C ASP A 207 2.89 7.37 14.78
N MET A 208 3.87 7.84 15.54
CA MET A 208 4.74 6.98 16.34
C MET A 208 4.00 6.29 17.49
N ASP A 209 2.85 6.81 17.89
CA ASP A 209 1.99 6.22 18.92
C ASP A 209 1.00 5.18 18.38
N CYS A 210 0.89 5.06 17.04
CA CYS A 210 0.00 4.12 16.39
C CYS A 210 0.74 2.86 15.93
N PRO A 211 0.32 1.65 16.34
CA PRO A 211 0.95 0.41 15.90
C PRO A 211 0.91 0.24 14.39
N TYR A 212 2.03 -0.15 13.81
CA TYR A 212 2.20 -0.42 12.39
C TYR A 212 2.65 -1.86 12.15
N GLY A 213 2.11 -2.52 11.13
CA GLY A 213 2.52 -3.87 10.73
C GLY A 213 1.47 -4.59 9.92
N GLY A 214 1.88 -5.68 9.27
CA GLY A 214 1.07 -6.39 8.29
C GLY A 214 0.22 -7.53 8.86
N TYR A 215 -0.77 -7.93 8.06
CA TYR A 215 -1.51 -9.19 8.15
C TYR A 215 -1.04 -10.11 7.02
N LYS A 216 -1.41 -11.38 7.09
CA LYS A 216 -1.17 -12.38 6.03
C LYS A 216 0.33 -12.45 5.65
N MET A 217 0.65 -12.44 4.35
CA MET A 217 2.03 -12.47 3.85
C MET A 217 2.77 -11.13 3.94
N SER A 218 2.12 -10.08 4.43
CA SER A 218 2.79 -8.82 4.72
C SER A 218 3.55 -8.80 6.04
N GLY A 219 3.47 -9.88 6.81
CA GLY A 219 4.29 -10.08 7.99
C GLY A 219 3.50 -10.19 9.29
N PHE A 220 4.24 -10.13 10.39
CA PHE A 220 3.73 -10.19 11.76
C PHE A 220 4.66 -9.43 12.70
N GLY A 221 4.15 -9.15 13.90
CA GLY A 221 4.75 -8.16 14.79
C GLY A 221 4.15 -6.77 14.55
N ARG A 222 4.53 -5.82 15.39
CA ARG A 222 4.13 -4.42 15.24
C ARG A 222 5.30 -3.53 15.55
N ASP A 223 5.52 -2.54 14.69
CA ASP A 223 6.37 -1.40 14.95
C ASP A 223 5.50 -0.26 15.47
N TYR A 224 6.09 0.71 16.14
CA TYR A 224 5.42 1.85 16.75
C TYR A 224 4.39 1.49 17.84
N GLY A 225 3.92 2.48 18.56
CA GLY A 225 3.01 2.32 19.68
C GLY A 225 3.55 1.43 20.79
N LEU A 226 2.74 1.20 21.81
CA LEU A 226 3.11 0.33 22.94
C LEU A 226 3.27 -1.15 22.53
N ASP A 227 2.55 -1.58 21.50
CA ASP A 227 2.61 -2.96 21.01
C ASP A 227 3.99 -3.37 20.49
N ALA A 228 4.78 -2.41 20.00
CA ALA A 228 6.16 -2.66 19.55
C ALA A 228 7.05 -3.19 20.69
N LEU A 229 6.80 -2.78 21.91
CA LEU A 229 7.58 -3.21 23.08
C LEU A 229 7.48 -4.72 23.32
N ASN A 230 6.37 -5.36 22.96
CA ASN A 230 6.17 -6.81 23.15
C ASN A 230 7.24 -7.68 22.46
N GLN A 231 7.92 -7.12 21.44
CA GLN A 231 8.99 -7.81 20.72
C GLN A 231 10.34 -7.76 21.47
N TYR A 232 10.49 -6.83 22.40
CA TYR A 232 11.73 -6.56 23.13
C TYR A 232 11.64 -6.90 24.62
N LEU A 233 10.45 -7.24 25.12
CA LEU A 233 10.17 -7.52 26.52
C LEU A 233 9.82 -9.00 26.72
N GLN A 234 10.14 -9.52 27.90
CA GLN A 234 9.74 -10.85 28.32
C GLN A 234 8.97 -10.77 29.64
N ILE A 235 7.87 -11.53 29.70
CA ILE A 235 7.07 -11.65 30.92
C ILE A 235 7.79 -12.62 31.89
N LYS A 236 7.98 -12.20 33.15
CA LYS A 236 8.55 -12.99 34.21
C LYS A 236 7.56 -13.04 35.38
N SER A 237 7.29 -14.24 35.87
CA SER A 237 6.54 -14.43 37.12
C SER A 237 7.50 -14.57 38.27
N VAL A 238 7.22 -13.86 39.37
CA VAL A 238 7.94 -14.00 40.62
C VAL A 238 6.90 -14.35 41.71
N VAL A 239 7.09 -15.48 42.38
CA VAL A 239 6.21 -15.94 43.47
C VAL A 239 7.02 -16.00 44.74
N THR A 240 6.54 -15.32 45.77
CA THR A 240 7.16 -15.32 47.09
C THR A 240 6.10 -15.68 48.12
N PRO A 241 6.30 -16.73 48.95
CA PRO A 241 5.41 -17.02 50.07
C PRO A 241 5.56 -15.90 51.12
N ILE A 242 4.45 -15.47 51.67
CA ILE A 242 4.44 -14.53 52.80
C ILE A 242 4.25 -15.38 54.04
N HIS A 243 5.30 -15.44 54.90
CA HIS A 243 5.23 -16.05 56.19
C HIS A 243 4.84 -14.98 57.22
N ASP A 244 4.11 -15.41 58.26
CA ASP A 244 3.70 -14.53 59.37
C ASP A 244 2.83 -13.33 58.98
N SER A 245 1.99 -13.50 57.98
CA SER A 245 1.01 -12.48 57.59
C SER A 245 -0.05 -12.32 58.68
N PRO A 246 -0.33 -11.10 59.16
CA PRO A 246 -1.39 -10.85 60.14
C PRO A 246 -2.80 -11.01 59.55
N TRP A 247 -2.90 -11.31 58.26
CA TRP A 247 -4.16 -11.47 57.51
C TRP A 247 -4.53 -12.94 57.20
N HIS A 248 -3.86 -13.89 57.86
CA HIS A 248 -4.16 -15.33 57.80
C HIS A 248 -4.60 -15.83 59.17
#